data_e9c4a455192cc9dfe6ce1d6c210a89a8
#
_entry.id   e9c4a455192cc9dfe6ce1d6c210a89a8
#
_cell.length_a   1.000
_cell.length_b   1.000
_cell.length_c   1.000
_cell.angle_alpha   90.00
_cell.angle_beta   90.00
_cell.angle_gamma   90.00
#
_symmetry.space_group_name_H-M   'P 1'
#
loop_
_entity.id
_entity.type
_entity.pdbx_description
1 polymer ?
#
loop_
_entity_poly.entity_id
_entity_poly.type
_entity_poly.pdbx_seq_one_letter_code
_entity_poly.pdbx_strand_id
1 'polypeptide(L)'
;MISKNDKGRGQKAEGRKQRIQILFALCLLPIALLFAGCYSFKDIGSIPPEVKTFRVNLFENRAHYVNPQLSPQLTDKLRQKITGQTRLTGVPGEDAHYDISGVVTGYNVTTSGISGGTGGTGTGQQASIQRLTVTVHINFKNNLDATKNFEADVSRNFDYSATLTLTQAEAQLNETIVKNVVDEVFNRIFSNW
;
A
#
# COMPACT_ATOMS: atom_id res chain seq x y z
N MET A 1 -45.01 -48.89 -54.72
CA MET A 1 -44.40 -49.17 -53.40
C MET A 1 -43.09 -48.33 -53.28
N ILE A 2 -43.19 -47.17 -52.72
CA ILE A 2 -42.05 -46.28 -52.58
C ILE A 2 -41.96 -45.82 -51.10
N SER A 3 -40.86 -46.06 -50.56
CA SER A 3 -40.22 -45.94 -49.25
C SER A 3 -40.67 -44.76 -48.38
N LYS A 4 -41.17 -45.09 -47.20
CA LYS A 4 -41.61 -44.18 -46.12
C LYS A 4 -40.52 -44.02 -45.01
N ASN A 5 -39.22 -44.01 -45.37
CA ASN A 5 -38.16 -44.16 -44.36
C ASN A 5 -37.13 -43.05 -44.29
N ASP A 6 -37.31 -41.89 -44.97
CA ASP A 6 -36.30 -40.83 -45.02
C ASP A 6 -36.57 -39.61 -44.14
N LYS A 7 -37.78 -39.48 -43.54
CA LYS A 7 -38.09 -38.34 -42.65
C LYS A 7 -37.58 -38.45 -41.21
N GLY A 8 -37.13 -39.65 -40.76
CA GLY A 8 -36.72 -39.85 -39.40
C GLY A 8 -35.24 -39.51 -39.09
N ARG A 9 -34.38 -39.43 -40.12
CA ARG A 9 -32.93 -39.15 -39.93
C ARG A 9 -32.59 -37.68 -39.80
N GLY A 10 -33.36 -36.79 -40.43
CA GLY A 10 -33.14 -35.34 -40.36
C GLY A 10 -33.42 -34.74 -38.96
N GLN A 11 -34.53 -35.16 -38.34
CA GLN A 11 -34.93 -34.62 -37.04
C GLN A 11 -34.02 -35.02 -35.88
N LYS A 12 -33.36 -36.18 -35.92
CA LYS A 12 -32.38 -36.61 -34.92
C LYS A 12 -31.05 -35.81 -35.00
N ALA A 13 -30.66 -35.39 -36.20
CA ALA A 13 -29.42 -34.63 -36.41
C ALA A 13 -29.58 -33.17 -35.99
N GLU A 14 -30.72 -32.54 -36.18
CA GLU A 14 -31.00 -31.18 -35.71
C GLU A 14 -31.08 -31.07 -34.19
N GLY A 15 -31.79 -32.00 -33.54
CA GLY A 15 -31.87 -32.06 -32.08
C GLY A 15 -30.51 -32.28 -31.41
N ARG A 16 -29.56 -32.96 -32.08
CA ARG A 16 -28.20 -33.18 -31.56
C ARG A 16 -27.34 -31.92 -31.68
N LYS A 17 -27.46 -31.19 -32.79
CA LYS A 17 -26.79 -29.89 -32.96
C LYS A 17 -27.26 -28.85 -31.96
N GLN A 18 -28.55 -28.79 -31.72
CA GLN A 18 -29.18 -27.87 -30.81
C GLN A 18 -28.78 -28.18 -29.35
N ARG A 19 -28.67 -29.42 -28.94
CA ARG A 19 -28.18 -29.82 -27.61
C ARG A 19 -26.69 -29.50 -27.41
N ILE A 20 -25.87 -29.65 -28.45
CA ILE A 20 -24.44 -29.31 -28.42
C ILE A 20 -24.26 -27.79 -28.28
N GLN A 21 -25.06 -26.97 -28.97
CA GLN A 21 -25.04 -25.52 -28.86
C GLN A 21 -25.46 -25.03 -27.48
N ILE A 22 -26.47 -25.65 -26.88
CA ILE A 22 -26.93 -25.34 -25.53
C ILE A 22 -25.89 -25.73 -24.50
N LEU A 23 -25.21 -26.88 -24.64
CA LEU A 23 -24.09 -27.30 -23.77
C LEU A 23 -22.90 -26.35 -23.90
N PHE A 24 -22.57 -25.89 -25.10
CA PHE A 24 -21.48 -24.92 -25.30
C PHE A 24 -21.81 -23.54 -24.71
N ALA A 25 -23.06 -23.09 -24.85
CA ALA A 25 -23.54 -21.84 -24.25
C ALA A 25 -23.56 -21.94 -22.71
N LEU A 26 -23.91 -23.09 -22.14
CA LEU A 26 -23.94 -23.34 -20.71
C LEU A 26 -22.53 -23.42 -20.09
N CYS A 27 -21.52 -23.88 -20.86
CA CYS A 27 -20.11 -23.88 -20.43
C CYS A 27 -19.43 -22.53 -20.56
N LEU A 28 -19.85 -21.67 -21.52
CA LEU A 28 -19.31 -20.32 -21.71
C LEU A 28 -19.83 -19.31 -20.67
N LEU A 29 -21.04 -19.53 -20.15
CA LEU A 29 -21.66 -18.64 -19.17
C LEU A 29 -20.86 -18.51 -17.86
N PRO A 30 -20.35 -19.58 -17.22
CA PRO A 30 -19.56 -19.45 -16.01
C PRO A 30 -18.18 -18.81 -16.27
N ILE A 31 -17.61 -18.96 -17.46
CA ILE A 31 -16.33 -18.33 -17.83
C ILE A 31 -16.50 -16.83 -17.95
N ALA A 32 -17.60 -16.35 -18.52
CA ALA A 32 -17.92 -14.91 -18.60
C ALA A 32 -18.13 -14.28 -17.21
N LEU A 33 -18.68 -15.03 -16.24
CA LEU A 33 -18.86 -14.58 -14.86
C LEU A 33 -17.55 -14.46 -14.09
N LEU A 34 -16.51 -15.24 -14.45
CA LEU A 34 -15.19 -15.15 -13.81
C LEU A 34 -14.42 -13.86 -14.18
N PHE A 35 -14.73 -13.24 -15.32
CA PHE A 35 -14.12 -11.97 -15.74
C PHE A 35 -14.84 -10.73 -15.17
N ALA A 36 -16.03 -10.87 -14.61
CA ALA A 36 -16.77 -9.78 -13.99
C ALA A 36 -16.34 -9.47 -12.54
N GLY A 37 -15.41 -10.26 -11.97
CA GLY A 37 -15.11 -10.28 -10.54
C GLY A 37 -13.96 -9.39 -10.05
N CYS A 38 -13.35 -8.51 -10.86
CA CYS A 38 -12.17 -7.75 -10.43
C CYS A 38 -12.28 -6.24 -10.63
N TYR A 39 -13.42 -5.64 -10.28
CA TYR A 39 -13.48 -4.21 -10.02
C TYR A 39 -13.92 -3.95 -8.58
N SER A 40 -13.06 -4.29 -7.64
CA SER A 40 -13.19 -3.75 -6.29
C SER A 40 -12.48 -2.39 -6.27
N PHE A 41 -13.20 -1.32 -6.53
CA PHE A 41 -12.83 -0.01 -6.03
C PHE A 41 -12.89 -0.11 -4.51
N LYS A 42 -11.76 -0.35 -3.88
CA LYS A 42 -11.59 -0.08 -2.47
C LYS A 42 -11.76 1.42 -2.32
N ASP A 43 -12.92 1.87 -1.86
CA ASP A 43 -13.09 3.20 -1.30
C ASP A 43 -12.18 3.28 -0.07
N ILE A 44 -10.96 3.71 -0.29
CA ILE A 44 -10.01 4.06 0.77
C ILE A 44 -10.57 5.32 1.38
N GLY A 45 -11.19 5.21 2.57
CA GLY A 45 -11.80 6.27 3.34
C GLY A 45 -12.45 7.31 2.44
N SER A 46 -13.75 7.52 2.50
CA SER A 46 -14.48 8.30 1.51
C SER A 46 -13.97 9.75 1.45
N ILE A 47 -12.96 9.98 0.59
CA ILE A 47 -12.51 11.35 0.29
C ILE A 47 -13.73 12.09 -0.30
N PRO A 48 -14.19 13.20 0.29
CA PRO A 48 -15.34 13.93 -0.20
C PRO A 48 -15.19 14.30 -1.69
N PRO A 49 -16.25 14.22 -2.51
CA PRO A 49 -16.17 14.42 -3.97
C PRO A 49 -15.69 15.83 -4.37
N GLU A 50 -15.84 16.82 -3.52
CA GLU A 50 -15.35 18.19 -3.68
C GLU A 50 -13.82 18.28 -3.59
N VAL A 51 -13.16 17.36 -2.89
CA VAL A 51 -11.70 17.34 -2.75
C VAL A 51 -11.09 16.73 -4.02
N LYS A 52 -10.27 17.50 -4.73
CA LYS A 52 -9.68 17.13 -6.02
C LYS A 52 -8.17 17.23 -6.06
N THR A 53 -7.59 18.10 -5.22
CA THR A 53 -6.17 18.41 -5.27
C THR A 53 -5.49 18.19 -3.93
N PHE A 54 -4.20 17.88 -3.98
CA PHE A 54 -3.35 17.80 -2.80
C PHE A 54 -1.97 18.36 -3.06
N ARG A 55 -1.31 18.82 -2.00
CA ARG A 55 0.09 19.19 -1.97
C ARG A 55 0.80 18.41 -0.86
N VAL A 56 1.97 17.91 -1.16
CA VAL A 56 2.90 17.38 -0.14
C VAL A 56 4.12 18.30 -0.13
N ASN A 57 4.32 19.00 0.96
CA ASN A 57 5.51 19.80 1.21
C ASN A 57 6.72 18.91 1.46
N LEU A 58 7.92 19.42 1.17
CA LEU A 58 9.15 18.71 1.51
C LEU A 58 9.17 18.45 3.03
N PHE A 59 9.34 17.19 3.41
CA PHE A 59 9.47 16.85 4.82
C PHE A 59 10.78 17.41 5.37
N GLU A 60 10.69 18.08 6.50
CA GLU A 60 11.87 18.53 7.21
C GLU A 60 12.50 17.40 8.01
N ASN A 61 13.82 17.46 8.25
CA ASN A 61 14.47 16.54 9.15
C ASN A 61 15.07 17.32 10.33
N ARG A 62 14.50 17.13 11.51
CA ARG A 62 14.92 17.72 12.78
C ARG A 62 15.36 16.66 13.78
N ALA A 63 15.55 15.41 13.36
CA ALA A 63 16.08 14.37 14.21
C ALA A 63 17.51 14.68 14.63
N HIS A 64 17.92 14.18 15.79
CA HIS A 64 19.30 14.34 16.29
C HIS A 64 20.33 13.77 15.31
N TYR A 65 20.06 12.62 14.72
CA TYR A 65 20.81 12.07 13.59
C TYR A 65 20.06 12.34 12.29
N VAL A 66 20.70 13.02 11.37
CA VAL A 66 20.07 13.43 10.10
C VAL A 66 20.54 12.51 8.98
N ASN A 67 19.65 11.65 8.49
CA ASN A 67 19.82 10.97 7.21
C ASN A 67 19.33 11.90 6.08
N PRO A 68 20.23 12.44 5.23
CA PRO A 68 19.87 13.48 4.25
C PRO A 68 18.97 12.97 3.12
N GLN A 69 18.96 11.65 2.88
CA GLN A 69 18.16 11.04 1.83
C GLN A 69 16.71 10.76 2.27
N LEU A 70 16.45 10.68 3.58
CA LEU A 70 15.17 10.23 4.11
C LEU A 70 14.04 11.20 3.74
N SER A 71 14.20 12.49 4.00
CA SER A 71 13.16 13.50 3.78
C SER A 71 12.72 13.63 2.32
N PRO A 72 13.61 13.74 1.33
CA PRO A 72 13.21 13.74 -0.08
C PRO A 72 12.49 12.46 -0.48
N GLN A 73 13.00 11.29 -0.05
CA GLN A 73 12.41 10.01 -0.41
C GLN A 73 11.01 9.81 0.21
N LEU A 74 10.81 10.22 1.48
CA LEU A 74 9.49 10.18 2.12
C LEU A 74 8.50 11.07 1.38
N THR A 75 8.92 12.29 1.03
CA THR A 75 8.08 13.25 0.29
C THR A 75 7.64 12.71 -1.05
N ASP A 76 8.60 12.24 -1.84
CA ASP A 76 8.32 11.74 -3.21
C ASP A 76 7.51 10.45 -3.17
N LYS A 77 7.81 9.53 -2.26
CA LYS A 77 7.08 8.28 -2.13
C LYS A 77 5.66 8.49 -1.63
N LEU A 78 5.44 9.43 -0.70
CA LEU A 78 4.10 9.80 -0.25
C LEU A 78 3.28 10.41 -1.38
N ARG A 79 3.87 11.33 -2.16
CA ARG A 79 3.21 11.93 -3.33
C ARG A 79 2.83 10.87 -4.36
N GLN A 80 3.74 9.94 -4.67
CA GLN A 80 3.47 8.83 -5.58
C GLN A 80 2.34 7.94 -5.06
N LYS A 81 2.34 7.62 -3.76
CA LYS A 81 1.31 6.78 -3.14
C LYS A 81 -0.06 7.44 -3.18
N ILE A 82 -0.17 8.72 -2.86
CA ILE A 82 -1.45 9.46 -2.92
C ILE A 82 -1.97 9.48 -4.36
N THR A 83 -1.13 9.83 -5.33
CA THR A 83 -1.52 9.83 -6.75
C THR A 83 -1.94 8.46 -7.25
N GLY A 84 -1.27 7.39 -6.82
CA GLY A 84 -1.55 6.02 -7.27
C GLY A 84 -2.73 5.34 -6.58
N GLN A 85 -3.10 5.77 -5.36
CA GLN A 85 -4.13 5.12 -4.56
C GLN A 85 -5.38 5.97 -4.31
N THR A 86 -5.35 7.23 -4.74
CA THR A 86 -6.51 8.13 -4.64
C THR A 86 -6.81 8.77 -6.00
N ARG A 87 -7.96 9.44 -6.10
CA ARG A 87 -8.33 10.24 -7.27
C ARG A 87 -7.77 11.67 -7.25
N LEU A 88 -6.95 12.00 -6.25
CA LEU A 88 -6.45 13.34 -6.06
C LEU A 88 -5.31 13.66 -7.04
N THR A 89 -5.29 14.89 -7.52
CA THR A 89 -4.23 15.42 -8.39
C THR A 89 -3.23 16.23 -7.55
N GLY A 90 -1.94 15.92 -7.67
CA GLY A 90 -0.89 16.69 -7.02
C GLY A 90 -0.69 18.06 -7.68
N VAL A 91 -0.70 19.12 -6.89
CA VAL A 91 -0.44 20.49 -7.35
C VAL A 91 0.67 21.14 -6.51
N PRO A 92 1.47 22.06 -7.06
CA PRO A 92 2.52 22.73 -6.31
C PRO A 92 2.02 23.94 -5.50
N GLY A 93 0.82 24.46 -5.83
CA GLY A 93 0.27 25.70 -5.27
C GLY A 93 -0.25 25.55 -3.84
N GLU A 94 -0.38 26.70 -3.15
CA GLU A 94 -0.95 26.78 -1.79
C GLU A 94 -2.48 26.63 -1.76
N ASP A 95 -3.10 26.68 -2.92
CA ASP A 95 -4.53 26.51 -3.17
C ASP A 95 -4.97 25.04 -3.23
N ALA A 96 -4.06 24.10 -2.94
CA ALA A 96 -4.40 22.67 -2.83
C ALA A 96 -5.51 22.46 -1.78
N HIS A 97 -6.47 21.60 -2.08
CA HIS A 97 -7.55 21.25 -1.12
C HIS A 97 -6.99 20.56 0.12
N TYR A 98 -6.05 19.64 -0.05
CA TYR A 98 -5.30 19.01 1.04
C TYR A 98 -3.85 19.49 1.00
N ASP A 99 -3.37 20.01 2.13
CA ASP A 99 -1.98 20.39 2.32
C ASP A 99 -1.35 19.54 3.40
N ILE A 100 -0.31 18.81 3.03
CA ILE A 100 0.36 17.82 3.88
C ILE A 100 1.80 18.27 4.08
N SER A 101 2.19 18.41 5.34
CA SER A 101 3.58 18.63 5.73
C SER A 101 4.01 17.64 6.80
N GLY A 102 5.30 17.39 6.92
CA GLY A 102 5.84 16.46 7.90
C GLY A 102 7.23 16.87 8.35
N VAL A 103 7.57 16.44 9.56
CA VAL A 103 8.88 16.63 10.15
C VAL A 103 9.36 15.30 10.71
N VAL A 104 10.53 14.83 10.29
CA VAL A 104 11.20 13.71 10.95
C VAL A 104 11.74 14.22 12.28
N THR A 105 11.11 13.80 13.37
CA THR A 105 11.44 14.24 14.74
C THR A 105 12.32 13.25 15.48
N GLY A 106 12.32 11.98 15.08
CA GLY A 106 13.10 10.93 15.70
C GLY A 106 13.77 10.00 14.69
N TYR A 107 15.06 9.71 14.96
CA TYR A 107 15.86 8.72 14.24
C TYR A 107 16.85 8.13 15.25
N ASN A 108 16.37 7.17 16.05
CA ASN A 108 17.09 6.73 17.23
C ASN A 108 17.39 5.23 17.18
N VAL A 109 18.59 4.85 17.59
CA VAL A 109 19.01 3.45 17.71
C VAL A 109 19.07 3.06 19.18
N THR A 110 18.46 1.93 19.51
CA THR A 110 18.48 1.32 20.84
C THR A 110 18.83 -0.15 20.73
N THR A 111 19.45 -0.72 21.76
CA THR A 111 19.65 -2.18 21.85
C THR A 111 18.30 -2.82 22.20
N SER A 112 17.80 -3.68 21.33
CA SER A 112 16.45 -4.27 21.45
C SER A 112 16.43 -5.61 22.19
N GLY A 113 17.57 -6.25 22.35
CA GLY A 113 17.64 -7.53 23.07
C GLY A 113 18.86 -8.36 22.68
N ILE A 114 19.09 -9.38 23.47
CA ILE A 114 20.04 -10.45 23.18
C ILE A 114 19.22 -11.65 22.75
N SER A 115 19.36 -12.12 21.53
CA SER A 115 18.72 -13.36 21.08
C SER A 115 19.46 -14.54 21.74
N GLY A 116 19.07 -14.86 22.97
CA GLY A 116 19.56 -16.04 23.70
C GLY A 116 18.77 -17.25 23.25
N GLY A 117 19.40 -18.16 22.54
CA GLY A 117 18.86 -19.51 22.31
C GLY A 117 18.74 -20.22 23.67
N THR A 118 17.53 -20.61 24.04
CA THR A 118 17.26 -21.44 25.21
C THR A 118 17.82 -22.84 24.97
N GLY A 119 18.85 -23.22 25.71
CA GLY A 119 19.26 -24.63 25.89
C GLY A 119 20.38 -25.12 24.96
N GLY A 120 21.61 -24.91 25.38
CA GLY A 120 22.76 -25.61 24.83
C GLY A 120 24.04 -25.06 25.45
N THR A 121 24.82 -25.89 26.14
CA THR A 121 26.18 -25.64 26.60
C THR A 121 27.14 -25.50 25.41
N GLY A 122 26.96 -24.44 24.64
CA GLY A 122 27.81 -24.11 23.49
C GLY A 122 28.12 -22.61 23.55
N THR A 123 29.39 -22.24 23.32
CA THR A 123 29.87 -20.88 23.09
C THR A 123 29.23 -20.26 21.85
N GLY A 124 27.88 -20.18 21.83
CA GLY A 124 27.09 -19.56 20.76
C GLY A 124 27.20 -18.05 20.89
N GLN A 125 27.70 -17.41 19.87
CA GLN A 125 27.71 -15.97 19.71
C GLN A 125 26.27 -15.47 19.90
N GLN A 126 26.04 -14.73 20.99
CA GLN A 126 24.74 -14.10 21.25
C GLN A 126 24.53 -13.01 20.16
N ALA A 127 23.60 -13.25 19.25
CA ALA A 127 23.24 -12.25 18.28
C ALA A 127 22.50 -11.11 18.99
N SER A 128 23.16 -9.99 19.13
CA SER A 128 22.56 -8.75 19.64
C SER A 128 21.75 -8.09 18.50
N ILE A 129 20.54 -7.60 18.83
CA ILE A 129 19.65 -6.91 17.90
C ILE A 129 19.60 -5.44 18.28
N GLN A 130 19.80 -4.59 17.30
CA GLN A 130 19.56 -3.15 17.40
C GLN A 130 18.23 -2.78 16.75
N ARG A 131 17.57 -1.80 17.31
CA ARG A 131 16.30 -1.25 16.85
C ARG A 131 16.48 0.20 16.45
N LEU A 132 16.26 0.48 15.17
CA LEU A 132 16.10 1.84 14.66
C LEU A 132 14.65 2.24 14.78
N THR A 133 14.36 3.32 15.48
CA THR A 133 13.04 3.93 15.57
C THR A 133 13.03 5.21 14.76
N VAL A 134 12.14 5.28 13.78
CA VAL A 134 11.90 6.48 12.96
C VAL A 134 10.55 7.06 13.35
N THR A 135 10.54 8.35 13.74
CA THR A 135 9.31 9.08 14.14
C THR A 135 9.14 10.29 13.22
N VAL A 136 7.93 10.45 12.72
CA VAL A 136 7.53 11.56 11.85
C VAL A 136 6.31 12.24 12.44
N HIS A 137 6.39 13.54 12.66
CA HIS A 137 5.27 14.41 12.99
C HIS A 137 4.60 14.86 11.70
N ILE A 138 3.28 14.68 11.58
CA ILE A 138 2.49 15.03 10.41
C ILE A 138 1.58 16.20 10.77
N ASN A 139 1.49 17.17 9.88
CA ASN A 139 0.48 18.21 9.92
C ASN A 139 -0.36 18.12 8.63
N PHE A 140 -1.63 17.79 8.80
CA PHE A 140 -2.61 17.71 7.72
C PHE A 140 -3.58 18.86 7.79
N LYS A 141 -3.73 19.59 6.69
CA LYS A 141 -4.70 20.68 6.54
C LYS A 141 -5.67 20.37 5.40
N ASN A 142 -6.94 20.49 5.71
CA ASN A 142 -8.01 20.50 4.73
C ASN A 142 -8.48 21.96 4.53
N ASN A 143 -8.15 22.55 3.38
CA ASN A 143 -8.48 23.92 3.08
C ASN A 143 -9.97 24.14 2.75
N LEU A 144 -10.74 23.06 2.52
CA LEU A 144 -12.18 23.12 2.32
C LEU A 144 -12.96 22.97 3.64
N ASP A 145 -12.39 22.28 4.64
CA ASP A 145 -13.02 22.06 5.96
C ASP A 145 -11.95 22.05 7.04
N ALA A 146 -11.72 23.18 7.68
CA ALA A 146 -10.71 23.31 8.71
C ALA A 146 -10.98 22.45 9.98
N THR A 147 -12.21 21.94 10.17
CA THR A 147 -12.54 21.06 11.30
C THR A 147 -11.89 19.69 11.17
N LYS A 148 -11.43 19.34 9.96
CA LYS A 148 -10.71 18.10 9.65
C LYS A 148 -9.19 18.21 9.74
N ASN A 149 -8.67 19.39 10.09
CA ASN A 149 -7.24 19.57 10.31
C ASN A 149 -6.80 18.77 11.53
N PHE A 150 -5.65 18.14 11.41
CA PHE A 150 -5.07 17.43 12.55
C PHE A 150 -3.53 17.37 12.44
N GLU A 151 -2.93 17.10 13.59
CA GLU A 151 -1.53 16.76 13.72
C GLU A 151 -1.42 15.38 14.36
N ALA A 152 -0.43 14.61 13.97
CA ALA A 152 -0.20 13.28 14.51
C ALA A 152 1.26 12.86 14.40
N ASP A 153 1.71 12.09 15.38
CA ASP A 153 2.99 11.40 15.32
C ASP A 153 2.79 9.96 14.81
N VAL A 154 3.64 9.57 13.89
CA VAL A 154 3.75 8.18 13.43
C VAL A 154 5.15 7.68 13.73
N SER A 155 5.26 6.45 14.21
CA SER A 155 6.55 5.84 14.58
C SER A 155 6.63 4.41 14.08
N ARG A 156 7.78 4.04 13.53
CA ARG A 156 8.07 2.68 13.05
C ARG A 156 9.43 2.21 13.54
N ASN A 157 9.47 0.94 13.88
CA ASN A 157 10.68 0.27 14.37
C ASN A 157 11.20 -0.69 13.30
N PHE A 158 12.53 -0.72 13.18
CA PHE A 158 13.27 -1.56 12.25
C PHE A 158 14.39 -2.26 12.99
N ASP A 159 14.29 -3.56 13.12
CA ASP A 159 15.32 -4.36 13.82
C ASP A 159 16.41 -4.80 12.83
N TYR A 160 17.66 -4.72 13.26
CA TYR A 160 18.81 -5.15 12.48
C TYR A 160 19.90 -5.75 13.38
N SER A 161 20.82 -6.50 12.78
CA SER A 161 21.91 -7.14 13.51
C SER A 161 22.89 -6.09 14.08
N ALA A 162 23.23 -6.20 15.35
CA ALA A 162 24.25 -5.34 15.98
C ALA A 162 25.68 -5.54 15.41
N THR A 163 25.87 -6.51 14.53
CA THR A 163 27.12 -6.67 13.78
C THR A 163 27.29 -5.62 12.67
N LEU A 164 26.18 -4.96 12.28
CA LEU A 164 26.19 -3.90 11.28
C LEU A 164 26.36 -2.55 11.95
N THR A 165 27.09 -1.67 11.30
CA THR A 165 27.06 -0.24 11.62
C THR A 165 25.72 0.36 11.21
N LEU A 166 25.34 1.51 11.79
CA LEU A 166 24.10 2.19 11.40
C LEU A 166 24.05 2.48 9.88
N THR A 167 25.15 2.96 9.31
CA THR A 167 25.25 3.24 7.87
C THR A 167 25.02 2.00 7.00
N GLN A 168 25.54 0.84 7.42
CA GLN A 168 25.31 -0.42 6.71
C GLN A 168 23.85 -0.88 6.82
N ALA A 169 23.26 -0.73 8.03
CA ALA A 169 21.85 -1.03 8.25
C ALA A 169 20.94 -0.10 7.44
N GLU A 170 21.27 1.20 7.38
CA GLU A 170 20.55 2.17 6.55
C GLU A 170 20.56 1.76 5.07
N ALA A 171 21.73 1.39 4.53
CA ALA A 171 21.84 0.96 3.14
C ALA A 171 20.94 -0.25 2.80
N GLN A 172 20.76 -1.17 3.77
CA GLN A 172 19.91 -2.35 3.60
C GLN A 172 18.44 -2.07 3.84
N LEU A 173 18.10 -1.17 4.77
CA LEU A 173 16.75 -0.95 5.26
C LEU A 173 16.06 0.28 4.63
N ASN A 174 16.80 1.12 3.89
CA ASN A 174 16.29 2.41 3.41
C ASN A 174 14.95 2.31 2.69
N GLU A 175 14.83 1.38 1.75
CA GLU A 175 13.57 1.18 1.01
C GLU A 175 12.43 0.73 1.94
N THR A 176 12.72 -0.17 2.87
CA THR A 176 11.76 -0.67 3.86
C THR A 176 11.34 0.44 4.82
N ILE A 177 12.27 1.26 5.29
CA ILE A 177 12.01 2.42 6.14
C ILE A 177 11.07 3.38 5.42
N VAL A 178 11.45 3.82 4.23
CA VAL A 178 10.66 4.78 3.44
C VAL A 178 9.26 4.22 3.17
N LYS A 179 9.17 2.97 2.70
CA LYS A 179 7.88 2.33 2.41
C LYS A 179 6.99 2.27 3.65
N ASN A 180 7.48 1.73 4.76
CA ASN A 180 6.65 1.49 5.95
C ASN A 180 6.24 2.80 6.65
N VAL A 181 7.12 3.81 6.68
CA VAL A 181 6.78 5.13 7.21
C VAL A 181 5.72 5.80 6.33
N VAL A 182 5.89 5.77 5.00
CA VAL A 182 4.90 6.32 4.06
C VAL A 182 3.56 5.60 4.14
N ASP A 183 3.57 4.27 4.30
CA ASP A 183 2.35 3.48 4.46
C ASP A 183 1.59 3.91 5.73
N GLU A 184 2.30 4.15 6.82
CA GLU A 184 1.69 4.62 8.08
C GLU A 184 1.16 6.04 7.97
N VAL A 185 1.95 6.96 7.39
CA VAL A 185 1.52 8.34 7.14
C VAL A 185 0.27 8.38 6.26
N PHE A 186 0.28 7.61 5.18
CA PHE A 186 -0.86 7.51 4.27
C PHE A 186 -2.11 6.97 4.99
N ASN A 187 -1.96 5.89 5.74
CA ASN A 187 -3.07 5.31 6.50
C ASN A 187 -3.60 6.29 7.55
N ARG A 188 -2.72 7.04 8.21
CA ARG A 188 -3.13 8.04 9.21
C ARG A 188 -3.95 9.16 8.58
N ILE A 189 -3.62 9.58 7.35
CA ILE A 189 -4.32 10.64 6.64
C ILE A 189 -5.63 10.13 6.02
N PHE A 190 -5.63 8.95 5.41
CA PHE A 190 -6.73 8.50 4.53
C PHE A 190 -7.59 7.35 5.09
N SER A 191 -7.24 6.75 6.22
CA SER A 191 -8.00 5.61 6.78
C SER A 191 -8.74 5.91 8.10
N ASN A 192 -8.59 7.09 8.68
CA ASN A 192 -9.19 7.48 9.96
C ASN A 192 -10.33 8.49 9.79
N TRP A 193 -11.20 8.23 8.84
CA TRP A 193 -12.42 9.03 8.63
C TRP A 193 -13.66 8.37 9.22
#